data_9d007d50d639b85efad6af65dc0651c4
#
_entry.id   9d007d50d639b85efad6af65dc0651c4
#
_cell.length_a   1.000
_cell.length_b   1.000
_cell.length_c   1.000
_cell.angle_alpha   90.00
_cell.angle_beta   90.00
_cell.angle_gamma   90.00
#
_symmetry.space_group_name_H-M   'P 1'
#
loop_
_entity.id
_entity.type
_entity.pdbx_description
1 polymer ?
#
loop_
_entity_poly.entity_id
_entity_poly.type
_entity_poly.pdbx_seq_one_letter_code
_entity_poly.pdbx_strand_id
1 'polypeptide(L)'
;MRGIARAAAAVSLALGVLTTVGSTAAHAETWHGCPDGNVCIYPQDAGWNNDTPSHIYYAYGTYNLSGMYGVHRIANNQTDGATMRTCTGYDGTSCEGYLPAQWSIDKDMTPINSITLQP
;
A
#
# COMPACT_ATOMS: atom_id res chain seq x y z
N MET A 1 -19.14 -34.42 -36.26
CA MET A 1 -18.65 -34.09 -36.01
C MET A 1 -18.20 -33.90 -35.70
N ARG A 2 -18.44 -33.92 -35.53
CA ARG A 2 -17.93 -33.57 -35.13
C ARG A 2 -17.23 -33.07 -34.73
N GLY A 3 -17.32 -32.96 -34.68
CA GLY A 3 -16.55 -32.34 -34.17
C GLY A 3 -16.22 -31.86 -33.88
N ILE A 4 -16.26 -31.60 -33.76
CA ILE A 4 -15.77 -30.91 -33.41
C ILE A 4 -15.47 -30.36 -32.97
N ALA A 5 -15.73 -30.62 -33.07
CA ALA A 5 -15.31 -29.89 -32.70
C ALA A 5 -14.91 -29.51 -32.13
N ARG A 6 -15.06 -29.66 -32.00
CA ARG A 6 -14.54 -29.12 -31.48
C ARG A 6 -13.95 -28.41 -31.06
N ALA A 7 -14.13 -28.47 -31.09
CA ALA A 7 -13.46 -27.64 -30.75
C ALA A 7 -13.11 -26.88 -30.26
N ALA A 8 -13.36 -26.95 -30.23
CA ALA A 8 -12.93 -26.06 -29.83
C ALA A 8 -12.64 -25.51 -29.17
N ALA A 9 -12.92 -25.67 -29.01
CA ALA A 9 -12.48 -24.97 -28.43
C ALA A 9 -12.00 -24.54 -27.84
N ALA A 10 -12.22 -24.76 -27.85
CA ALA A 10 -11.59 -24.14 -27.38
C ALA A 10 -11.15 -23.62 -26.97
N VAL A 11 -11.35 -23.74 -27.03
CA VAL A 11 -10.76 -22.97 -26.72
C VAL A 11 -10.45 -22.37 -26.23
N SER A 12 -10.79 -22.59 -26.23
CA SER A 12 -10.37 -21.87 -25.82
C SER A 12 -10.01 -21.36 -25.24
N LEU A 13 -10.25 -21.58 -25.05
CA LEU A 13 -9.73 -20.93 -24.54
C LEU A 13 -9.20 -20.50 -24.18
N ALA A 14 -9.33 -20.83 -24.20
CA ALA A 14 -8.67 -20.22 -23.98
C ALA A 14 -8.30 -19.65 -23.80
N LEU A 15 -8.61 -19.65 -23.70
CA LEU A 15 -8.14 -18.90 -23.58
C LEU A 15 -7.90 -18.27 -23.15
N GLY A 16 -8.17 -18.37 -23.03
CA GLY A 16 -7.87 -17.59 -22.67
C GLY A 16 -7.61 -17.19 -22.07
N VAL A 17 -7.68 -17.35 -21.66
CA VAL A 17 -7.25 -16.81 -21.27
C VAL A 17 -6.68 -16.23 -20.91
N LEU A 18 -6.76 -16.26 -20.77
CA LEU A 18 -6.12 -15.59 -20.72
C LEU A 18 -5.85 -14.74 -20.51
N THR A 19 -6.07 -14.81 -20.52
CA THR A 19 -5.80 -13.90 -20.56
C THR A 19 -5.70 -13.01 -20.02
N THR A 20 -5.88 -13.00 -19.79
CA THR A 20 -5.83 -12.10 -19.25
C THR A 20 -5.19 -11.76 -18.26
N VAL A 21 -5.08 -12.31 -18.03
CA VAL A 21 -4.46 -12.10 -17.18
C VAL A 21 -3.39 -11.26 -16.90
N GLY A 22 -2.64 -11.09 -17.35
CA GLY A 22 -1.50 -10.33 -17.02
C GLY A 22 -1.72 -8.95 -16.52
N SER A 23 -2.77 -8.34 -16.92
CA SER A 23 -3.06 -6.97 -16.53
C SER A 23 -3.13 -6.78 -15.02
N THR A 24 -3.44 -7.84 -14.29
CA THR A 24 -3.54 -7.74 -12.83
C THR A 24 -2.21 -7.47 -12.17
N ALA A 25 -1.10 -7.74 -12.85
CA ALA A 25 0.22 -7.53 -12.27
C ALA A 25 0.53 -6.05 -12.00
N ALA A 26 -0.23 -5.12 -12.58
CA ALA A 26 0.02 -3.71 -12.41
C ALA A 26 -0.42 -3.18 -11.04
N HIS A 27 -1.18 -3.96 -10.29
CA HIS A 27 -1.74 -3.50 -9.02
C HIS A 27 -1.03 -4.13 -7.85
N ALA A 28 -0.79 -3.33 -6.82
CA ALA A 28 -0.43 -3.86 -5.53
C ALA A 28 -1.69 -4.47 -4.91
N GLU A 29 -1.51 -5.57 -4.22
CA GLU A 29 -2.61 -6.20 -3.51
C GLU A 29 -2.74 -5.61 -2.12
N THR A 30 -3.85 -5.88 -1.45
CA THR A 30 -3.98 -5.59 -0.03
C THR A 30 -2.84 -6.27 0.72
N TRP A 31 -2.15 -5.51 1.55
CA TRP A 31 -0.95 -5.98 2.23
C TRP A 31 -1.12 -5.74 3.72
N HIS A 32 -1.24 -6.82 4.49
CA HIS A 32 -1.47 -6.76 5.93
C HIS A 32 -2.62 -5.83 6.31
N GLY A 33 -3.71 -5.93 5.57
CA GLY A 33 -4.88 -5.09 5.80
C GLY A 33 -4.78 -3.68 5.27
N CYS A 34 -3.64 -3.31 4.68
CA CYS A 34 -3.45 -2.01 4.04
C CYS A 34 -3.90 -2.10 2.59
N PRO A 35 -4.96 -1.41 2.20
CA PRO A 35 -5.46 -1.50 0.84
C PRO A 35 -4.45 -1.02 -0.20
N ASP A 36 -4.59 -1.55 -1.40
CA ASP A 36 -3.82 -1.10 -2.55
C ASP A 36 -3.92 0.42 -2.71
N GLY A 37 -2.78 1.06 -2.91
CA GLY A 37 -2.72 2.51 -3.13
C GLY A 37 -2.62 3.35 -1.87
N ASN A 38 -2.57 2.72 -0.70
CA ASN A 38 -2.63 3.45 0.57
C ASN A 38 -1.33 3.36 1.36
N VAL A 39 -1.17 4.33 2.26
CA VAL A 39 -0.19 4.25 3.36
C VAL A 39 -0.97 3.96 4.62
N CYS A 40 -0.49 3.00 5.41
CA CYS A 40 -1.16 2.60 6.64
C CYS A 40 -0.21 2.69 7.82
N ILE A 41 -0.76 3.11 8.97
CA ILE A 41 -0.05 3.11 10.24
C ILE A 41 -0.79 2.16 11.16
N TYR A 42 -0.04 1.37 11.92
CA TYR A 42 -0.58 0.35 12.81
C TYR A 42 -0.48 0.81 14.27
N PRO A 43 -1.26 0.21 15.18
CA PRO A 43 -1.23 0.61 16.58
C PRO A 43 0.15 0.45 17.20
N GLN A 44 0.39 1.20 18.27
CA GLN A 44 1.65 1.20 18.99
C GLN A 44 2.02 -0.21 19.45
N ASP A 45 3.27 -0.60 19.18
CA ASP A 45 3.87 -1.85 19.61
C ASP A 45 3.09 -3.10 19.20
N ALA A 46 2.26 -3.01 18.17
CA ALA A 46 1.41 -4.12 17.76
C ALA A 46 1.87 -4.82 16.48
N GLY A 47 2.99 -4.40 15.88
CA GLY A 47 3.41 -4.93 14.59
C GLY A 47 2.29 -4.75 13.58
N TRP A 48 1.92 -5.82 12.88
CA TRP A 48 0.83 -5.76 11.90
C TRP A 48 -0.57 -5.76 12.53
N ASN A 49 -0.67 -5.97 13.84
CA ASN A 49 -1.93 -5.94 14.58
C ASN A 49 -3.01 -6.83 13.95
N ASN A 50 -2.65 -8.08 13.63
CA ASN A 50 -3.55 -9.02 12.94
C ASN A 50 -4.10 -8.42 11.65
N ASP A 51 -3.22 -7.77 10.88
CA ASP A 51 -3.55 -7.13 9.61
C ASP A 51 -4.65 -6.06 9.74
N THR A 52 -4.62 -5.31 10.84
CA THR A 52 -5.60 -4.26 11.10
C THR A 52 -4.89 -2.94 11.37
N PRO A 53 -4.72 -2.09 10.37
CA PRO A 53 -4.14 -0.76 10.57
C PRO A 53 -5.08 0.13 11.37
N SER A 54 -4.48 1.08 12.10
CA SER A 54 -5.25 2.08 12.84
C SER A 54 -5.53 3.34 12.03
N HIS A 55 -4.69 3.63 11.03
CA HIS A 55 -4.81 4.82 10.18
C HIS A 55 -4.51 4.42 8.74
N ILE A 56 -5.33 4.92 7.82
CA ILE A 56 -5.20 4.64 6.39
C ILE A 56 -5.26 5.96 5.64
N TYR A 57 -4.27 6.20 4.77
CA TYR A 57 -4.17 7.44 3.99
C TYR A 57 -4.10 7.08 2.51
N TYR A 58 -4.87 7.78 1.68
CA TYR A 58 -4.95 7.48 0.26
C TYR A 58 -4.41 8.61 -0.63
N ALA A 59 -4.93 9.82 -0.50
CA ALA A 59 -4.60 10.90 -1.42
C ALA A 59 -3.20 11.44 -1.17
N TYR A 60 -2.53 11.85 -2.23
CA TYR A 60 -1.28 12.59 -2.09
C TYR A 60 -1.52 13.87 -1.30
N GLY A 61 -0.54 14.26 -0.52
CA GLY A 61 -0.62 15.45 0.29
C GLY A 61 -0.01 15.25 1.65
N THR A 62 -0.37 16.14 2.55
CA THR A 62 0.18 16.20 3.90
C THR A 62 -0.92 15.91 4.91
N TYR A 63 -0.59 15.12 5.91
CA TYR A 63 -1.52 14.78 7.00
C TYR A 63 -0.85 15.06 8.33
N ASN A 64 -1.46 15.92 9.15
CA ASN A 64 -1.00 16.16 10.50
C ASN A 64 -1.45 15.03 11.41
N LEU A 65 -0.58 14.65 12.34
CA LEU A 65 -0.82 13.59 13.29
C LEU A 65 -1.05 14.17 14.67
N SER A 66 -1.74 13.42 15.53
CA SER A 66 -2.03 13.85 16.88
C SER A 66 -2.05 12.64 17.80
N GLY A 67 -1.32 12.75 18.92
CA GLY A 67 -1.35 11.70 19.94
C GLY A 67 -0.73 10.38 19.52
N MET A 68 0.17 10.38 18.56
CA MET A 68 0.79 9.16 18.08
C MET A 68 2.17 9.03 18.72
N TYR A 69 2.24 8.21 19.76
CA TYR A 69 3.45 8.05 20.56
C TYR A 69 3.99 6.63 20.46
N GLY A 70 5.31 6.50 20.63
CA GLY A 70 5.96 5.20 20.63
C GLY A 70 6.12 4.62 19.24
N VAL A 71 6.49 3.36 19.19
CA VAL A 71 6.82 2.69 17.93
C VAL A 71 5.56 2.22 17.23
N HIS A 72 5.38 2.67 16.01
CA HIS A 72 4.30 2.23 15.13
C HIS A 72 4.91 1.65 13.85
N ARG A 73 4.24 0.65 13.31
CA ARG A 73 4.59 0.16 11.97
C ARG A 73 3.91 1.02 10.94
N ILE A 74 4.67 1.36 9.88
CA ILE A 74 4.15 2.10 8.72
C ILE A 74 4.36 1.22 7.50
N ALA A 75 3.31 1.03 6.72
CA ALA A 75 3.38 0.29 5.46
C ALA A 75 3.02 1.22 4.31
N ASN A 76 3.91 1.33 3.34
CA ASN A 76 3.64 2.09 2.14
C ASN A 76 3.19 1.14 1.04
N ASN A 77 1.88 0.96 0.90
CA ASN A 77 1.29 0.12 -0.14
C ASN A 77 0.79 0.95 -1.33
N GLN A 78 1.43 2.08 -1.59
CA GLN A 78 1.13 2.89 -2.75
C GLN A 78 1.64 2.21 -4.02
N THR A 79 1.14 2.67 -5.16
CA THR A 79 1.46 2.13 -6.48
C THR A 79 2.37 3.07 -7.24
N ASP A 80 2.93 2.59 -8.36
CA ASP A 80 3.70 3.39 -9.32
C ASP A 80 4.92 4.06 -8.69
N GLY A 81 5.51 3.42 -7.69
CA GLY A 81 6.72 3.94 -7.07
C GLY A 81 6.50 5.13 -6.15
N ALA A 82 5.28 5.42 -5.78
CA ALA A 82 4.96 6.54 -4.90
C ALA A 82 5.61 6.35 -3.52
N THR A 83 6.01 7.46 -2.92
CA THR A 83 6.74 7.45 -1.67
C THR A 83 5.96 8.15 -0.56
N MET A 84 6.41 7.98 0.68
CA MET A 84 5.90 8.73 1.80
C MET A 84 7.06 9.16 2.69
N ARG A 85 6.83 10.16 3.53
CA ARG A 85 7.82 10.67 4.47
C ARG A 85 7.18 10.92 5.81
N THR A 86 7.96 10.78 6.87
CA THR A 86 7.59 11.26 8.20
C THR A 86 8.28 12.59 8.45
N CYS A 87 7.60 13.50 9.11
CA CYS A 87 8.09 14.86 9.33
C CYS A 87 7.97 15.22 10.80
N THR A 88 9.00 15.84 11.35
CA THR A 88 8.97 16.27 12.76
C THR A 88 8.16 17.54 12.94
N GLY A 89 8.00 18.33 11.89
CA GLY A 89 7.13 19.50 11.93
C GLY A 89 5.72 19.19 11.49
N TYR A 90 4.81 20.11 11.75
CA TYR A 90 3.47 20.06 11.18
C TYR A 90 3.50 20.48 9.72
N ASP A 91 2.43 20.18 9.00
CA ASP A 91 2.22 20.64 7.62
C ASP A 91 3.33 20.18 6.66
N GLY A 92 3.92 19.05 6.93
CA GLY A 92 4.92 18.48 6.04
C GLY A 92 6.25 19.19 6.08
N THR A 93 6.63 19.75 7.22
CA THR A 93 7.91 20.41 7.41
C THR A 93 8.89 19.54 8.15
N SER A 94 10.19 19.77 7.91
CA SER A 94 11.28 19.04 8.57
C SER A 94 11.12 17.54 8.38
N CYS A 95 11.03 17.12 7.14
CA CYS A 95 10.76 15.72 6.80
C CYS A 95 12.06 14.93 6.70
N GLU A 96 11.92 13.65 7.03
CA GLU A 96 13.01 12.68 6.94
C GLU A 96 13.02 12.03 5.57
N GLY A 97 13.87 11.03 5.39
CA GLY A 97 13.99 10.36 4.10
C GLY A 97 12.71 9.63 3.67
N TYR A 98 12.71 9.19 2.44
CA TYR A 98 11.55 8.58 1.82
C TYR A 98 11.43 7.11 2.18
N LEU A 99 10.19 6.65 2.45
CA LEU A 99 9.86 5.24 2.50
C LEU A 99 9.31 4.85 1.13
N PRO A 100 10.00 3.97 0.40
CA PRO A 100 9.55 3.57 -0.93
C PRO A 100 8.26 2.76 -0.89
N ALA A 101 7.58 2.71 -2.03
CA ALA A 101 6.42 1.85 -2.20
C ALA A 101 6.79 0.39 -1.95
N GLN A 102 5.87 -0.35 -1.36
CA GLN A 102 6.01 -1.77 -1.02
C GLN A 102 7.07 -2.04 0.06
N TRP A 103 7.35 -1.04 0.87
CA TRP A 103 8.22 -1.17 2.04
C TRP A 103 7.46 -0.85 3.32
N SER A 104 7.95 -1.39 4.43
CA SER A 104 7.45 -1.06 5.75
C SER A 104 8.60 -0.79 6.70
N ILE A 105 8.34 0.02 7.73
CA ILE A 105 9.30 0.29 8.79
C ILE A 105 8.58 0.30 10.13
N ASP A 106 9.34 0.05 11.19
CA ASP A 106 8.91 0.35 12.55
C ASP A 106 9.61 1.64 12.96
N LYS A 107 8.85 2.61 13.42
CA LYS A 107 9.37 3.93 13.69
C LYS A 107 8.78 4.50 14.97
N ASP A 108 9.64 5.14 15.77
CA ASP A 108 9.17 5.92 16.92
C ASP A 108 8.47 7.16 16.39
N MET A 109 7.17 7.21 16.57
CA MET A 109 6.33 8.31 16.06
C MET A 109 6.21 9.45 17.06
N THR A 110 6.82 9.34 18.25
CA THR A 110 6.71 10.39 19.27
C THR A 110 7.11 11.77 18.75
N PRO A 111 8.22 11.93 18.00
CA PRO A 111 8.60 13.25 17.49
C PRO A 111 7.92 13.61 16.16
N ILE A 112 7.09 12.73 15.60
CA ILE A 112 6.54 12.93 14.27
C ILE A 112 5.20 13.65 14.38
N ASN A 113 5.07 14.75 13.67
CA ASN A 113 3.88 15.59 13.69
C ASN A 113 3.11 15.61 12.38
N SER A 114 3.71 15.14 11.31
CA SER A 114 3.00 15.01 10.04
C SER A 114 3.65 13.93 9.17
N ILE A 115 2.89 13.49 8.18
CA ILE A 115 3.41 12.62 7.11
C ILE A 115 3.04 13.22 5.77
N THR A 116 3.81 12.87 4.75
CA THR A 116 3.51 13.28 3.37
C THR A 116 3.44 12.05 2.49
N LEU A 117 2.49 12.07 1.55
CA LEU A 117 2.38 11.09 0.47
C LEU A 117 2.60 11.82 -0.85
N GLN A 118 3.49 11.30 -1.69
CA GLN A 118 3.82 11.94 -2.97
C GLN A 118 4.16 10.89 -4.03
N PRO A 119 3.95 11.26 -5.31
CA PRO A 119 4.30 10.37 -6.40
C PRO A 119 5.79 10.08 -6.47
#